data_0ca49c2b4ff782cc133360c8dedc97e8
#
_entry.id   0ca49c2b4ff782cc133360c8dedc97e8
#
_cell.length_a   1.000
_cell.length_b   1.000
_cell.length_c   1.000
_cell.angle_alpha   90.00
_cell.angle_beta   90.00
_cell.angle_gamma   90.00
#
_symmetry.space_group_name_H-M   'P 1'
#
loop_
_entity.id
_entity.type
_entity.pdbx_description
1 polymer ?
#
loop_
_entity_poly.entity_id
_entity_poly.type
_entity_poly.pdbx_seq_one_letter_code
_entity_poly.pdbx_strand_id
1 'polypeptide(L)'
;ACFGLSDPGVARIKLAWWGEALGQAHAESAHPLVRAFALAGGAAVGVEAWARATQAALELADSEGLPADAAALLASRMELARALARIEALLWPQAAQADAAALARSLVLWQWRHHRAGDEPRPDWLPLQLLARSGLRAQEVYARPGESSFAALRSDLAAALLGGACAAAGARLRRMRTRLDALALHRLRAGRDPAFPASGLRVLWRCWRAAR
;
A
#
# COMPACT_ATOMS: atom_id res chain seq x y z
N ALA A 1 -7.56 -1.38 -6.30
CA ALA A 1 -8.34 -0.91 -7.44
C ALA A 1 -7.71 0.31 -8.09
N CYS A 2 -7.41 1.39 -7.34
CA CYS A 2 -6.89 2.64 -7.91
C CYS A 2 -5.46 2.56 -8.50
N PHE A 3 -4.65 1.60 -8.07
CA PHE A 3 -3.25 1.50 -8.51
C PHE A 3 -2.97 0.41 -9.55
N GLY A 4 -3.97 -0.33 -9.98
CA GLY A 4 -3.81 -1.44 -10.92
C GLY A 4 -4.58 -1.28 -12.23
N LEU A 5 -5.12 -0.09 -12.49
CA LEU A 5 -5.85 0.23 -13.72
C LEU A 5 -5.11 1.32 -14.46
N SER A 6 -4.90 1.11 -15.76
CA SER A 6 -4.23 2.08 -16.65
C SER A 6 -5.07 3.34 -16.88
N ASP A 7 -6.41 3.20 -16.92
CA ASP A 7 -7.31 4.32 -17.12
C ASP A 7 -7.70 4.95 -15.76
N PRO A 8 -7.34 6.21 -15.50
CA PRO A 8 -7.67 6.91 -14.26
C PRO A 8 -9.17 7.07 -14.04
N GLY A 9 -9.94 7.31 -15.10
CA GLY A 9 -11.40 7.46 -15.02
C GLY A 9 -12.07 6.17 -14.59
N VAL A 10 -11.68 5.05 -15.18
CA VAL A 10 -12.18 3.72 -14.80
C VAL A 10 -11.74 3.37 -13.36
N ALA A 11 -10.51 3.74 -12.97
CA ALA A 11 -10.03 3.52 -11.61
C ALA A 11 -10.89 4.26 -10.58
N ARG A 12 -11.26 5.51 -10.84
CA ARG A 12 -12.13 6.34 -9.98
C ARG A 12 -13.54 5.75 -9.85
N ILE A 13 -14.16 5.40 -10.98
CA ILE A 13 -15.51 4.78 -10.99
C ILE A 13 -15.51 3.48 -10.18
N LYS A 14 -14.52 2.62 -10.40
CA LYS A 14 -14.42 1.36 -9.64
C LYS A 14 -14.15 1.60 -8.15
N LEU A 15 -13.35 2.59 -7.80
CA LEU A 15 -13.09 2.92 -6.41
C LEU A 15 -14.34 3.42 -5.70
N ALA A 16 -15.09 4.34 -6.32
CA ALA A 16 -16.36 4.83 -5.82
C ALA A 16 -17.35 3.68 -5.63
N TRP A 17 -17.51 2.84 -6.66
CA TRP A 17 -18.36 1.67 -6.59
C TRP A 17 -18.00 0.71 -5.44
N TRP A 18 -16.70 0.42 -5.25
CA TRP A 18 -16.26 -0.43 -4.14
C TRP A 18 -16.54 0.21 -2.78
N GLY A 19 -16.35 1.52 -2.65
CA GLY A 19 -16.64 2.25 -1.41
C GLY A 19 -18.11 2.14 -1.03
N GLU A 20 -19.00 2.33 -2.00
CA GLU A 20 -20.43 2.17 -1.82
C GLU A 20 -20.84 0.72 -1.52
N ALA A 21 -20.38 -0.22 -2.36
CA ALA A 21 -20.72 -1.64 -2.22
C ALA A 21 -20.26 -2.23 -0.87
N LEU A 22 -19.09 -1.84 -0.39
CA LEU A 22 -18.58 -2.29 0.91
C LEU A 22 -19.26 -1.56 2.07
N GLY A 23 -19.61 -0.27 1.90
CA GLY A 23 -20.35 0.50 2.89
C GLY A 23 -21.77 -0.03 3.13
N GLN A 24 -22.38 -0.56 2.08
CA GLN A 24 -23.74 -1.14 2.09
C GLN A 24 -23.74 -2.68 2.11
N ALA A 25 -22.60 -3.29 2.51
CA ALA A 25 -22.45 -4.75 2.46
C ALA A 25 -23.44 -5.48 3.38
N HIS A 26 -24.19 -6.42 2.79
CA HIS A 26 -25.14 -7.29 3.49
C HIS A 26 -25.11 -8.73 2.94
N ALA A 27 -25.71 -9.67 3.67
CA ALA A 27 -25.64 -11.10 3.35
C ALA A 27 -26.27 -11.46 1.98
N GLU A 28 -27.14 -10.62 1.45
CA GLU A 28 -27.84 -10.82 0.18
C GLU A 28 -27.20 -10.00 -0.97
N SER A 29 -26.07 -9.34 -0.73
CA SER A 29 -25.39 -8.56 -1.77
C SER A 29 -25.11 -9.41 -3.01
N ALA A 30 -25.43 -8.87 -4.20
CA ALA A 30 -25.27 -9.57 -5.47
C ALA A 30 -23.81 -9.93 -5.78
N HIS A 31 -22.85 -9.06 -5.38
CA HIS A 31 -21.44 -9.29 -5.64
C HIS A 31 -20.86 -10.31 -4.63
N PRO A 32 -20.27 -11.43 -5.11
CA PRO A 32 -19.83 -12.52 -4.23
C PRO A 32 -18.84 -12.10 -3.13
N LEU A 33 -17.87 -11.21 -3.44
CA LEU A 33 -16.91 -10.73 -2.47
C LEU A 33 -17.54 -9.81 -1.42
N VAL A 34 -18.49 -8.95 -1.81
CA VAL A 34 -19.22 -8.07 -0.88
C VAL A 34 -20.05 -8.91 0.08
N ARG A 35 -20.75 -9.91 -0.45
CA ARG A 35 -21.52 -10.87 0.36
C ARG A 35 -20.63 -11.65 1.33
N ALA A 36 -19.50 -12.19 0.85
CA ALA A 36 -18.55 -12.90 1.70
C ALA A 36 -17.97 -12.00 2.80
N PHE A 37 -17.68 -10.74 2.47
CA PHE A 37 -17.22 -9.73 3.43
C PHE A 37 -18.28 -9.45 4.51
N ALA A 38 -19.54 -9.24 4.11
CA ALA A 38 -20.65 -9.03 5.04
C ALA A 38 -20.83 -10.21 6.00
N LEU A 39 -20.84 -11.45 5.47
CA LEU A 39 -20.93 -12.69 6.25
C LEU A 39 -19.74 -12.88 7.22
N ALA A 40 -18.57 -12.37 6.89
CA ALA A 40 -17.38 -12.35 7.76
C ALA A 40 -17.40 -11.22 8.81
N GLY A 41 -18.50 -10.51 8.99
CA GLY A 41 -18.63 -9.41 9.95
C GLY A 41 -18.27 -8.04 9.40
N GLY A 42 -17.98 -7.93 8.13
CA GLY A 42 -17.57 -6.67 7.50
C GLY A 42 -18.63 -5.58 7.48
N ALA A 43 -19.90 -5.93 7.63
CA ALA A 43 -21.02 -4.99 7.76
C ALA A 43 -20.86 -4.05 9.00
N ALA A 44 -20.14 -4.49 10.02
CA ALA A 44 -19.87 -3.68 11.21
C ALA A 44 -18.99 -2.43 10.96
N VAL A 45 -18.29 -2.37 9.83
CA VAL A 45 -17.45 -1.22 9.44
C VAL A 45 -18.31 0.02 9.16
N GLY A 46 -19.45 -0.18 8.52
CA GLY A 46 -20.39 0.90 8.21
C GLY A 46 -19.97 1.79 7.04
N VAL A 47 -20.94 2.53 6.51
CA VAL A 47 -20.79 3.35 5.30
C VAL A 47 -19.80 4.50 5.49
N GLU A 48 -19.79 5.14 6.67
CA GLU A 48 -18.94 6.30 6.92
C GLU A 48 -17.44 5.99 6.84
N ALA A 49 -17.00 4.85 7.40
CA ALA A 49 -15.61 4.46 7.37
C ALA A 49 -15.14 4.15 5.95
N TRP A 50 -15.99 3.49 5.14
CA TRP A 50 -15.70 3.24 3.73
C TRP A 50 -15.72 4.51 2.89
N ALA A 51 -16.66 5.42 3.14
CA ALA A 51 -16.72 6.71 2.46
C ALA A 51 -15.44 7.52 2.69
N ARG A 52 -14.94 7.60 3.92
CA ARG A 52 -13.68 8.26 4.25
C ARG A 52 -12.48 7.62 3.54
N ALA A 53 -12.40 6.29 3.54
CA ALA A 53 -11.30 5.58 2.87
C ALA A 53 -11.36 5.79 1.35
N THR A 54 -12.55 5.79 0.76
CA THR A 54 -12.77 6.06 -0.66
C THR A 54 -12.36 7.49 -1.01
N GLN A 55 -12.80 8.46 -0.23
CA GLN A 55 -12.45 9.87 -0.42
C GLN A 55 -10.93 10.08 -0.35
N ALA A 56 -10.27 9.57 0.68
CA ALA A 56 -8.82 9.66 0.82
C ALA A 56 -8.06 8.96 -0.33
N ALA A 57 -8.61 7.87 -0.87
CA ALA A 57 -8.02 7.19 -2.01
C ALA A 57 -8.24 7.95 -3.32
N LEU A 58 -9.36 8.65 -3.49
CA LEU A 58 -9.63 9.53 -4.63
C LEU A 58 -8.70 10.76 -4.59
N GLU A 59 -8.57 11.41 -3.44
CA GLU A 59 -7.65 12.55 -3.24
C GLU A 59 -6.20 12.14 -3.55
N LEU A 60 -5.79 10.95 -3.11
CA LEU A 60 -4.47 10.42 -3.46
C LEU A 60 -4.33 10.16 -4.96
N ALA A 61 -5.38 9.67 -5.63
CA ALA A 61 -5.37 9.44 -7.07
C ALA A 61 -5.35 10.74 -7.89
N ASP A 62 -5.86 11.83 -7.31
CA ASP A 62 -5.92 13.16 -7.92
C ASP A 62 -4.69 14.02 -7.60
N SER A 63 -3.83 13.56 -6.66
CA SER A 63 -2.63 14.30 -6.33
C SER A 63 -1.70 14.38 -7.54
N GLU A 64 -1.35 15.59 -7.92
CA GLU A 64 -0.43 15.86 -9.02
C GLU A 64 0.99 16.09 -8.52
N GLY A 65 1.96 15.70 -9.34
CA GLY A 65 3.36 15.97 -9.10
C GLY A 65 4.09 14.92 -8.26
N LEU A 66 5.42 15.04 -8.28
CA LEU A 66 6.30 14.17 -7.51
C LEU A 66 6.43 14.69 -6.07
N PRO A 67 6.39 13.84 -5.06
CA PRO A 67 6.69 14.23 -3.69
C PRO A 67 8.14 14.73 -3.59
N ALA A 68 8.38 15.79 -2.82
CA ALA A 68 9.70 16.40 -2.70
C ALA A 68 10.74 15.41 -2.17
N ASP A 69 10.39 14.67 -1.12
CA ASP A 69 11.24 13.71 -0.44
C ASP A 69 10.42 12.50 0.08
N ALA A 70 11.09 11.59 0.77
CA ALA A 70 10.45 10.39 1.33
C ALA A 70 9.43 10.72 2.45
N ALA A 71 9.62 11.80 3.19
CA ALA A 71 8.67 12.22 4.21
C ALA A 71 7.39 12.76 3.57
N ALA A 72 7.49 13.59 2.54
CA ALA A 72 6.37 14.07 1.74
C ALA A 72 5.63 12.90 1.06
N LEU A 73 6.38 11.90 0.55
CA LEU A 73 5.80 10.67 -0.01
C LEU A 73 4.96 9.92 1.01
N LEU A 74 5.45 9.73 2.24
CA LEU A 74 4.69 9.06 3.31
C LEU A 74 3.51 9.91 3.78
N ALA A 75 3.71 11.23 3.91
CA ALA A 75 2.67 12.16 4.33
C ALA A 75 1.46 12.13 3.38
N SER A 76 1.69 12.09 2.06
CA SER A 76 0.62 12.02 1.06
C SER A 76 -0.24 10.73 1.14
N ARG A 77 0.25 9.65 1.78
CA ARG A 77 -0.50 8.40 2.00
C ARG A 77 -1.16 8.34 3.37
N MET A 78 -0.89 9.31 4.24
CA MET A 78 -1.25 9.20 5.64
C MET A 78 -2.77 9.22 5.88
N GLU A 79 -3.53 10.02 5.13
CA GLU A 79 -4.99 10.08 5.28
C GLU A 79 -5.64 8.73 4.91
N LEU A 80 -5.26 8.16 3.76
CA LEU A 80 -5.72 6.83 3.38
C LEU A 80 -5.29 5.76 4.41
N ALA A 81 -4.05 5.84 4.89
CA ALA A 81 -3.54 4.91 5.89
C ALA A 81 -4.31 4.99 7.21
N ARG A 82 -4.68 6.20 7.68
CA ARG A 82 -5.52 6.40 8.87
C ARG A 82 -6.92 5.84 8.67
N ALA A 83 -7.53 6.10 7.51
CA ALA A 83 -8.85 5.56 7.18
C ALA A 83 -8.84 4.02 7.17
N LEU A 84 -7.82 3.40 6.57
CA LEU A 84 -7.65 1.94 6.58
C LEU A 84 -7.38 1.39 7.99
N ALA A 85 -6.58 2.07 8.81
CA ALA A 85 -6.37 1.70 10.22
C ALA A 85 -7.68 1.74 11.02
N ARG A 86 -8.54 2.70 10.73
CA ARG A 86 -9.88 2.80 11.35
C ARG A 86 -10.76 1.63 10.93
N ILE A 87 -10.78 1.27 9.65
CA ILE A 87 -11.52 0.09 9.16
C ILE A 87 -11.01 -1.18 9.85
N GLU A 88 -9.70 -1.36 9.95
CA GLU A 88 -9.12 -2.51 10.65
C GLU A 88 -9.52 -2.56 12.14
N ALA A 89 -9.56 -1.43 12.82
CA ALA A 89 -10.01 -1.36 14.21
C ALA A 89 -11.49 -1.75 14.39
N LEU A 90 -12.34 -1.41 13.43
CA LEU A 90 -13.75 -1.80 13.42
C LEU A 90 -13.92 -3.30 13.13
N LEU A 91 -13.11 -3.87 12.22
CA LEU A 91 -13.16 -5.31 11.89
C LEU A 91 -12.58 -6.19 13.01
N TRP A 92 -11.59 -5.69 13.74
CA TRP A 92 -10.90 -6.45 14.79
C TRP A 92 -10.77 -5.63 16.08
N PRO A 93 -11.89 -5.34 16.77
CA PRO A 93 -11.91 -4.45 17.93
C PRO A 93 -11.07 -4.94 19.11
N GLN A 94 -10.77 -6.23 19.16
CA GLN A 94 -9.91 -6.84 20.19
C GLN A 94 -8.40 -6.72 19.86
N ALA A 95 -8.05 -6.30 18.65
CA ALA A 95 -6.65 -6.14 18.26
C ALA A 95 -6.17 -4.72 18.66
N ALA A 96 -4.85 -4.61 18.92
CA ALA A 96 -4.24 -3.28 19.03
C ALA A 96 -4.47 -2.50 17.74
N GLN A 97 -4.61 -1.19 17.84
CA GLN A 97 -4.80 -0.33 16.67
C GLN A 97 -3.60 -0.46 15.71
N ALA A 98 -3.90 -0.55 14.42
CA ALA A 98 -2.88 -0.60 13.39
C ALA A 98 -2.10 0.73 13.33
N ASP A 99 -0.78 0.62 13.13
CA ASP A 99 0.08 1.78 12.93
C ASP A 99 -0.15 2.37 11.52
N ALA A 100 -0.69 3.58 11.45
CA ALA A 100 -0.95 4.27 10.18
C ALA A 100 0.35 4.52 9.38
N ALA A 101 1.49 4.75 10.04
CA ALA A 101 2.77 4.90 9.35
C ALA A 101 3.22 3.59 8.69
N ALA A 102 2.97 2.45 9.33
CA ALA A 102 3.21 1.14 8.72
C ALA A 102 2.31 0.91 7.50
N LEU A 103 1.05 1.32 7.60
CA LEU A 103 0.10 1.25 6.47
C LEU A 103 0.53 2.16 5.31
N ALA A 104 0.95 3.40 5.58
CA ALA A 104 1.44 4.31 4.56
C ALA A 104 2.64 3.70 3.80
N ARG A 105 3.60 3.11 4.51
CA ARG A 105 4.73 2.38 3.89
C ARG A 105 4.27 1.18 3.06
N SER A 106 3.30 0.41 3.57
CA SER A 106 2.71 -0.72 2.82
C SER A 106 2.07 -0.25 1.52
N LEU A 107 1.41 0.92 1.50
CA LEU A 107 0.82 1.50 0.30
C LEU A 107 1.89 1.87 -0.73
N VAL A 108 2.98 2.54 -0.32
CA VAL A 108 4.10 2.89 -1.21
C VAL A 108 4.73 1.63 -1.80
N LEU A 109 5.03 0.63 -0.95
CA LEU A 109 5.62 -0.63 -1.39
C LEU A 109 4.69 -1.41 -2.31
N TRP A 110 3.38 -1.35 -2.05
CA TRP A 110 2.38 -1.98 -2.90
C TRP A 110 2.32 -1.33 -4.29
N GLN A 111 2.30 0.01 -4.37
CA GLN A 111 2.38 0.75 -5.62
C GLN A 111 3.60 0.34 -6.43
N TRP A 112 4.77 0.33 -5.80
CA TRP A 112 6.00 -0.09 -6.45
C TRP A 112 5.92 -1.49 -7.06
N ARG A 113 5.44 -2.46 -6.29
CA ARG A 113 5.34 -3.86 -6.74
C ARG A 113 4.36 -4.08 -7.89
N HIS A 114 3.34 -3.23 -7.99
CA HIS A 114 2.27 -3.38 -8.98
C HIS A 114 2.41 -2.42 -10.15
N HIS A 115 3.40 -1.53 -10.11
CA HIS A 115 3.75 -0.72 -11.27
C HIS A 115 4.37 -1.62 -12.35
N ARG A 116 3.79 -1.62 -13.54
CA ARG A 116 4.28 -2.40 -14.69
C ARG A 116 4.94 -1.46 -15.69
N ALA A 117 5.97 -1.97 -16.39
CA ALA A 117 6.55 -1.28 -17.53
C ALA A 117 5.46 -1.05 -18.59
N GLY A 118 5.30 0.19 -19.03
CA GLY A 118 4.26 0.58 -19.98
C GLY A 118 2.96 1.11 -19.35
N ASP A 119 2.78 1.00 -18.02
CA ASP A 119 1.73 1.77 -17.34
C ASP A 119 2.00 3.26 -17.52
N GLU A 120 0.94 4.06 -17.67
CA GLU A 120 1.12 5.52 -17.66
C GLU A 120 1.86 5.93 -16.39
N PRO A 121 2.92 6.75 -16.53
CA PRO A 121 3.70 7.16 -15.38
C PRO A 121 2.82 7.98 -14.44
N ARG A 122 2.43 7.37 -13.33
CA ARG A 122 1.86 8.11 -12.20
C ARG A 122 3.02 8.57 -11.34
N PRO A 123 3.31 9.86 -11.30
CA PRO A 123 4.53 10.39 -10.69
C PRO A 123 4.56 10.31 -9.16
N ASP A 124 3.63 9.64 -8.53
CA ASP A 124 3.27 9.80 -7.13
C ASP A 124 4.06 8.95 -6.13
N TRP A 125 4.98 8.07 -6.57
CA TRP A 125 5.71 7.18 -5.64
C TRP A 125 7.24 7.33 -5.62
N LEU A 126 7.79 8.21 -6.46
CA LEU A 126 9.23 8.49 -6.49
C LEU A 126 9.54 9.90 -5.97
N PRO A 127 10.29 10.04 -4.87
CA PRO A 127 10.71 11.34 -4.39
C PRO A 127 11.66 12.06 -5.34
N LEU A 128 11.38 13.35 -5.61
CA LEU A 128 12.23 14.23 -6.43
C LEU A 128 13.67 14.25 -5.95
N GLN A 129 13.88 14.32 -4.64
CA GLN A 129 15.20 14.33 -4.04
C GLN A 129 16.04 13.10 -4.42
N LEU A 130 15.41 11.91 -4.46
CA LEU A 130 16.11 10.68 -4.82
C LEU A 130 16.43 10.63 -6.32
N LEU A 131 15.50 11.10 -7.16
CA LEU A 131 15.73 11.22 -8.61
C LEU A 131 16.87 12.17 -8.91
N ALA A 132 16.88 13.36 -8.27
CA ALA A 132 17.93 14.35 -8.46
C ALA A 132 19.30 13.83 -8.04
N ARG A 133 19.40 13.13 -6.89
CA ARG A 133 20.65 12.49 -6.44
C ARG A 133 21.16 11.42 -7.40
N SER A 134 20.27 10.71 -8.04
CA SER A 134 20.61 9.62 -8.97
C SER A 134 20.85 10.12 -10.39
N GLY A 135 20.58 11.39 -10.71
CA GLY A 135 20.63 11.93 -12.05
C GLY A 135 19.60 11.30 -13.01
N LEU A 136 18.53 10.72 -12.48
CA LEU A 136 17.52 9.99 -13.24
C LEU A 136 16.26 10.83 -13.46
N ARG A 137 15.61 10.60 -14.58
CA ARG A 137 14.27 11.12 -14.86
C ARG A 137 13.21 10.14 -14.41
N ALA A 138 12.11 10.65 -13.83
CA ALA A 138 11.01 9.80 -13.38
C ALA A 138 10.49 8.87 -14.48
N GLN A 139 10.33 9.38 -15.70
CA GLN A 139 9.86 8.62 -16.86
C GLN A 139 10.76 7.39 -17.19
N GLU A 140 12.07 7.51 -17.01
CA GLU A 140 13.01 6.41 -17.25
C GLU A 140 12.80 5.28 -16.24
N VAL A 141 12.61 5.64 -14.97
CA VAL A 141 12.36 4.67 -13.90
C VAL A 141 10.99 4.00 -14.05
N TYR A 142 9.96 4.77 -14.42
CA TYR A 142 8.61 4.23 -14.65
C TYR A 142 8.55 3.30 -15.86
N ALA A 143 9.28 3.61 -16.93
CA ALA A 143 9.30 2.76 -18.11
C ALA A 143 9.95 1.38 -17.83
N ARG A 144 10.93 1.32 -16.92
CA ARG A 144 11.71 0.12 -16.63
C ARG A 144 12.04 -0.06 -15.15
N PRO A 145 11.04 -0.18 -14.27
CA PRO A 145 11.23 -0.13 -12.81
C PRO A 145 12.11 -1.24 -12.25
N GLY A 146 12.24 -2.35 -12.97
CA GLY A 146 13.06 -3.50 -12.59
C GLY A 146 14.53 -3.45 -13.03
N GLU A 147 14.93 -2.44 -13.79
CA GLU A 147 16.28 -2.37 -14.37
C GLU A 147 17.37 -2.27 -13.30
N SER A 148 18.47 -2.98 -13.52
CA SER A 148 19.61 -3.00 -12.58
C SER A 148 20.25 -1.64 -12.38
N SER A 149 20.24 -0.78 -13.40
CA SER A 149 20.73 0.61 -13.36
C SER A 149 20.04 1.45 -12.26
N PHE A 150 18.82 1.08 -11.83
CA PHE A 150 18.09 1.78 -10.77
C PHE A 150 18.25 1.13 -9.39
N ALA A 151 19.19 0.22 -9.23
CA ALA A 151 19.41 -0.47 -7.94
C ALA A 151 19.75 0.49 -6.80
N ALA A 152 20.56 1.51 -7.06
CA ALA A 152 20.91 2.54 -6.08
C ALA A 152 19.68 3.33 -5.63
N LEU A 153 18.87 3.84 -6.59
CA LEU A 153 17.62 4.55 -6.30
C LEU A 153 16.68 3.70 -5.45
N ARG A 154 16.50 2.41 -5.79
CA ARG A 154 15.68 1.47 -5.01
C ARG A 154 16.20 1.27 -3.60
N SER A 155 17.52 1.15 -3.46
CA SER A 155 18.17 1.01 -2.16
C SER A 155 17.94 2.24 -1.28
N ASP A 156 18.10 3.44 -1.84
CA ASP A 156 17.93 4.70 -1.12
C ASP A 156 16.47 4.92 -0.71
N LEU A 157 15.52 4.63 -1.59
CA LEU A 157 14.10 4.67 -1.23
C LEU A 157 13.77 3.67 -0.14
N ALA A 158 14.27 2.45 -0.23
CA ALA A 158 14.06 1.43 0.79
C ALA A 158 14.69 1.83 2.14
N ALA A 159 15.87 2.46 2.13
CA ALA A 159 16.50 2.98 3.34
C ALA A 159 15.67 4.09 3.99
N ALA A 160 15.15 5.02 3.19
CA ALA A 160 14.29 6.10 3.65
C ALA A 160 12.97 5.57 4.26
N LEU A 161 12.36 4.56 3.62
CA LEU A 161 11.13 3.91 4.12
C LEU A 161 11.37 3.07 5.38
N LEU A 162 12.58 2.55 5.61
CA LEU A 162 12.97 1.81 6.82
C LEU A 162 13.35 2.73 7.99
N GLY A 163 13.67 4.00 7.72
CA GLY A 163 14.23 4.94 8.71
C GLY A 163 13.30 5.32 9.87
N GLY A 164 12.03 4.97 9.82
CA GLY A 164 11.09 5.14 10.94
C GLY A 164 10.84 3.82 11.66
N ALA A 165 10.89 3.82 12.99
CA ALA A 165 10.45 2.68 13.78
C ALA A 165 9.00 2.33 13.43
N CYS A 166 8.75 1.07 13.11
CA CYS A 166 7.42 0.58 12.80
C CYS A 166 7.10 -0.55 13.77
N ALA A 167 6.25 -0.27 14.73
CA ALA A 167 5.73 -1.31 15.59
C ALA A 167 4.84 -2.25 14.76
N ALA A 168 5.02 -3.55 14.93
CA ALA A 168 4.14 -4.54 14.35
C ALA A 168 2.82 -4.60 15.15
N ALA A 169 2.07 -3.49 15.15
CA ALA A 169 0.78 -3.35 15.82
C ALA A 169 -0.36 -3.75 14.90
N GLY A 170 -1.54 -3.94 15.46
CA GLY A 170 -2.76 -4.27 14.72
C GLY A 170 -3.14 -5.75 14.78
N ALA A 171 -4.13 -6.11 13.99
CA ALA A 171 -4.61 -7.48 13.84
C ALA A 171 -3.50 -8.41 13.32
N ARG A 172 -3.69 -9.71 13.54
CA ARG A 172 -2.73 -10.75 13.17
C ARG A 172 -2.26 -10.62 11.71
N LEU A 173 -3.20 -10.42 10.78
CA LEU A 173 -2.89 -10.22 9.35
C LEU A 173 -2.05 -8.96 9.11
N ARG A 174 -2.33 -7.87 9.85
CA ARG A 174 -1.55 -6.63 9.74
C ARG A 174 -0.12 -6.84 10.22
N ARG A 175 0.09 -7.50 11.36
CA ARG A 175 1.43 -7.82 11.86
C ARG A 175 2.24 -8.66 10.85
N MET A 176 1.59 -9.66 10.26
CA MET A 176 2.19 -10.47 9.19
C MET A 176 2.59 -9.60 8.00
N ARG A 177 1.68 -8.76 7.51
CA ARG A 177 1.94 -7.87 6.38
C ARG A 177 3.07 -6.90 6.66
N THR A 178 3.06 -6.22 7.80
CA THR A 178 4.13 -5.31 8.21
C THR A 178 5.49 -6.02 8.22
N ARG A 179 5.54 -7.27 8.68
CA ARG A 179 6.78 -8.07 8.65
C ARG A 179 7.23 -8.42 7.24
N LEU A 180 6.30 -8.77 6.36
CA LEU A 180 6.61 -9.05 4.96
C LEU A 180 7.12 -7.80 4.23
N ASP A 181 6.52 -6.65 4.48
CA ASP A 181 6.93 -5.39 3.90
C ASP A 181 8.34 -4.98 4.38
N ALA A 182 8.64 -5.14 5.67
CA ALA A 182 9.98 -4.92 6.20
C ALA A 182 11.03 -5.84 5.53
N LEU A 183 10.70 -7.12 5.33
CA LEU A 183 11.58 -8.06 4.62
C LEU A 183 11.81 -7.63 3.16
N ALA A 184 10.77 -7.17 2.48
CA ALA A 184 10.88 -6.68 1.12
C ALA A 184 11.77 -5.43 1.04
N LEU A 185 11.58 -4.48 1.94
CA LEU A 185 12.40 -3.27 2.01
C LEU A 185 13.88 -3.59 2.31
N HIS A 186 14.17 -4.50 3.23
CA HIS A 186 15.54 -4.96 3.48
C HIS A 186 16.18 -5.60 2.24
N ARG A 187 15.41 -6.35 1.44
CA ARG A 187 15.91 -6.92 0.18
C ARG A 187 16.20 -5.84 -0.85
N LEU A 188 15.26 -4.89 -1.03
CA LEU A 188 15.47 -3.74 -1.92
C LEU A 188 16.70 -2.93 -1.54
N ARG A 189 16.89 -2.67 -0.23
CA ARG A 189 18.08 -1.99 0.29
C ARG A 189 19.37 -2.75 -0.04
N ALA A 190 19.32 -4.08 -0.07
CA ALA A 190 20.45 -4.93 -0.45
C ALA A 190 20.59 -5.10 -1.99
N GLY A 191 19.89 -4.31 -2.81
CA GLY A 191 19.90 -4.40 -4.27
C GLY A 191 19.27 -5.68 -4.83
N ARG A 192 18.47 -6.40 -4.02
CA ARG A 192 17.83 -7.66 -4.41
C ARG A 192 16.38 -7.43 -4.80
N ASP A 193 15.85 -8.28 -5.68
CA ASP A 193 14.43 -8.28 -6.02
C ASP A 193 13.58 -8.41 -4.73
N PRO A 194 12.57 -7.54 -4.53
CA PRO A 194 11.64 -7.63 -3.41
C PRO A 194 10.70 -8.82 -3.51
N ALA A 195 10.62 -9.51 -4.65
CA ALA A 195 9.89 -10.76 -4.77
C ALA A 195 10.35 -11.76 -3.71
N PHE A 196 9.41 -12.50 -3.13
CA PHE A 196 9.72 -13.42 -2.05
C PHE A 196 10.71 -14.49 -2.50
N PRO A 197 11.74 -14.81 -1.69
CA PRO A 197 12.69 -15.84 -2.04
C PRO A 197 11.98 -17.20 -2.19
N ALA A 198 12.50 -18.04 -3.06
CA ALA A 198 11.98 -19.37 -3.32
C ALA A 198 11.84 -20.27 -2.07
N SER A 199 12.55 -19.98 -0.98
CA SER A 199 12.38 -20.66 0.31
C SER A 199 11.18 -20.11 1.10
N GLY A 200 9.97 -20.43 0.68
CA GLY A 200 8.72 -20.02 1.34
C GLY A 200 8.65 -20.36 2.83
N LEU A 201 9.32 -21.43 3.27
CA LEU A 201 9.32 -21.89 4.68
C LEU A 201 9.88 -20.82 5.64
N ARG A 202 10.97 -20.13 5.32
CA ARG A 202 11.50 -19.05 6.17
C ARG A 202 10.53 -17.87 6.26
N VAL A 203 9.88 -17.53 5.16
CA VAL A 203 8.87 -16.47 5.11
C VAL A 203 7.67 -16.87 5.94
N LEU A 204 7.14 -18.06 5.74
CA LEU A 204 6.02 -18.61 6.51
C LEU A 204 6.31 -18.64 8.02
N TRP A 205 7.48 -19.09 8.42
CA TRP A 205 7.86 -19.14 9.83
C TRP A 205 7.97 -17.73 10.45
N ARG A 206 8.55 -16.75 9.75
CA ARG A 206 8.62 -15.36 10.21
C ARG A 206 7.24 -14.71 10.31
N CYS A 207 6.37 -14.98 9.33
CA CYS A 207 4.99 -14.51 9.37
C CYS A 207 4.21 -15.14 10.53
N TRP A 208 4.38 -16.43 10.75
CA TRP A 208 3.74 -17.14 11.86
C TRP A 208 4.19 -16.61 13.23
N ARG A 209 5.50 -16.37 13.42
CA ARG A 209 5.99 -15.71 14.65
C ARG A 209 5.44 -14.32 14.86
N ALA A 210 5.29 -13.53 13.80
CA ALA A 210 4.72 -12.19 13.89
C ALA A 210 3.21 -12.20 14.16
N ALA A 211 2.55 -13.31 13.85
CA ALA A 211 1.12 -13.49 14.06
C ALA A 211 0.76 -13.92 15.50
N ARG A 212 1.72 -14.43 16.26
CA ARG A 212 1.57 -14.74 17.68
C ARG A 212 1.68 -13.50 18.55
#